data_6b37f41d0ec9d3266ec8ca3c2d2dba57
#
_entry.id   6b37f41d0ec9d3266ec8ca3c2d2dba57
#
_cell.length_a   1.000
_cell.length_b   1.000
_cell.length_c   1.000
_cell.angle_alpha   90.00
_cell.angle_beta   90.00
_cell.angle_gamma   90.00
#
_symmetry.space_group_name_H-M   'P 1'
#
loop_
_entity.id
_entity.type
_entity.pdbx_description
1 polymer ?
#
loop_
_entity_poly.entity_id
_entity_poly.type
_entity_poly.pdbx_seq_one_letter_code
_entity_poly.pdbx_strand_id
1 'polypeptide(L)'
;MSDIRLPIRQLVEFLLRTGSIDSRFAGFDRALEGARIHRRLQKAAGEGYAAEVPLCADYTVDGIRFTLEGRADGIFTNETGVVTIDEIKTTAVPEEEICEDMNPCHWAQGMVYGAIYSAQENLPAVDVRLTYYQIDTDRILRFVRHFSRQELEQFLHKLLHRYLPWAQRQLAWQKTRSGSLTAMRFPFEAYRPGQRALAGEVWRACTAAPSKKGTRLFCQAPTGIGKTMSALFPALKAMGNGCGEKLFYLTARNTTQAAAEDAIARLRAVQPDLALRSVTLTAKEKACLHPDAEGHPACLPEVCPYANGYYAASRMRWPHCWTAAVNSAVPHWPTPPDSSPCAPLSWGWT
;
A
#
# COMPACT_ATOMS: atom_id res chain seq x y z
N MET A 1 -12.24 21.45 -0.88
CA MET A 1 -10.82 21.08 -0.80
C MET A 1 -10.78 19.57 -0.76
N SER A 2 -9.99 18.92 -1.60
CA SER A 2 -9.92 17.46 -1.59
C SER A 2 -8.93 17.00 -0.55
N ASP A 3 -9.32 16.04 0.31
CA ASP A 3 -8.50 15.56 1.41
C ASP A 3 -8.00 14.15 1.12
N ILE A 4 -6.70 13.92 1.31
CA ILE A 4 -6.06 12.62 1.16
C ILE A 4 -5.34 12.27 2.46
N ARG A 5 -5.80 11.20 3.13
CA ARG A 5 -5.07 10.60 4.25
C ARG A 5 -4.03 9.62 3.69
N LEU A 6 -2.79 9.82 4.09
CA LEU A 6 -1.67 9.10 3.53
C LEU A 6 -0.70 8.65 4.64
N PRO A 7 -0.62 7.34 4.93
CA PRO A 7 0.39 6.84 5.83
C PRO A 7 1.80 7.18 5.33
N ILE A 8 2.65 7.69 6.21
CA ILE A 8 4.03 8.12 5.88
C ILE A 8 4.80 6.99 5.21
N ARG A 9 4.72 5.78 5.76
CA ARG A 9 5.34 4.60 5.16
C ARG A 9 4.87 4.36 3.72
N GLN A 10 3.57 4.51 3.46
CA GLN A 10 3.01 4.32 2.12
C GLN A 10 3.52 5.38 1.14
N LEU A 11 3.62 6.65 1.53
CA LEU A 11 4.18 7.71 0.71
C LEU A 11 5.62 7.41 0.32
N VAL A 12 6.44 7.06 1.31
CA VAL A 12 7.86 6.78 1.14
C VAL A 12 8.09 5.55 0.27
N GLU A 13 7.45 4.43 0.60
CA GLU A 13 7.59 3.19 -0.19
C GLU A 13 7.08 3.38 -1.63
N PHE A 14 5.96 4.09 -1.81
CA PHE A 14 5.43 4.37 -3.13
C PHE A 14 6.43 5.12 -4.03
N LEU A 15 7.13 6.11 -3.47
CA LEU A 15 8.03 6.97 -4.24
C LEU A 15 9.46 6.46 -4.34
N LEU A 16 9.96 5.77 -3.33
CA LEU A 16 11.38 5.51 -3.16
C LEU A 16 11.75 4.03 -3.13
N ARG A 17 10.80 3.11 -2.91
CA ARG A 17 11.10 1.69 -2.84
C ARG A 17 11.75 1.21 -4.15
N THR A 18 12.94 0.65 -4.05
CA THR A 18 13.73 0.10 -5.16
C THR A 18 14.06 -1.36 -4.87
N GLY A 19 14.79 -1.99 -5.78
CA GLY A 19 15.26 -3.35 -5.63
C GLY A 19 14.29 -4.40 -6.14
N SER A 20 14.50 -5.61 -5.71
CA SER A 20 13.93 -6.85 -6.21
C SER A 20 12.99 -7.49 -5.19
N ILE A 21 12.13 -8.39 -5.64
CA ILE A 21 11.47 -9.34 -4.75
C ILE A 21 12.46 -10.45 -4.44
N ASP A 22 12.66 -10.75 -3.15
CA ASP A 22 13.48 -11.88 -2.70
C ASP A 22 12.69 -12.73 -1.71
N SER A 23 12.39 -13.98 -2.11
CA SER A 23 11.61 -14.89 -1.30
C SER A 23 12.36 -15.42 -0.07
N ARG A 24 13.69 -15.34 -0.04
CA ARG A 24 14.52 -15.71 1.13
C ARG A 24 14.21 -14.85 2.34
N PHE A 25 13.80 -13.61 2.10
CA PHE A 25 13.50 -12.62 3.13
C PHE A 25 12.00 -12.40 3.37
N ALA A 26 11.14 -13.24 2.80
CA ALA A 26 9.68 -13.17 2.99
C ALA A 26 9.21 -14.21 4.02
N GLY A 27 8.31 -13.82 4.93
CA GLY A 27 7.66 -14.74 5.86
C GLY A 27 6.80 -14.02 6.91
N PHE A 28 5.66 -14.64 7.27
CA PHE A 28 4.76 -14.10 8.31
C PHE A 28 5.42 -14.11 9.70
N ASP A 29 6.20 -15.13 10.00
CA ASP A 29 6.88 -15.27 11.29
C ASP A 29 7.89 -14.15 11.52
N ARG A 30 8.54 -13.65 10.47
CA ARG A 30 9.48 -12.53 10.55
C ARG A 30 8.82 -11.21 10.95
N ALA A 31 7.57 -10.97 10.54
CA ALA A 31 6.85 -9.76 10.95
C ALA A 31 6.54 -9.78 12.47
N LEU A 32 6.19 -10.94 13.01
CA LEU A 32 5.98 -11.12 14.45
C LEU A 32 7.27 -11.00 15.24
N GLU A 33 8.35 -11.58 14.74
CA GLU A 33 9.67 -11.48 15.31
C GLU A 33 10.19 -10.04 15.31
N GLY A 34 10.07 -9.33 14.17
CA GLY A 34 10.39 -7.92 14.05
C GLY A 34 9.68 -7.07 15.11
N ALA A 35 8.39 -7.28 15.32
CA ALA A 35 7.63 -6.56 16.34
C ALA A 35 8.08 -6.89 17.79
N ARG A 36 8.59 -8.09 18.04
CA ARG A 36 9.18 -8.45 19.35
C ARG A 36 10.53 -7.76 19.56
N ILE A 37 11.35 -7.73 18.51
CA ILE A 37 12.67 -7.09 18.53
C ILE A 37 12.51 -5.58 18.75
N HIS A 38 11.61 -4.90 18.02
CA HIS A 38 11.33 -3.48 18.22
C HIS A 38 11.01 -3.19 19.69
N ARG A 39 10.05 -3.90 20.27
CA ARG A 39 9.68 -3.73 21.69
C ARG A 39 10.84 -3.99 22.66
N ARG A 40 11.70 -4.97 22.35
CA ARG A 40 12.89 -5.26 23.15
C ARG A 40 13.89 -4.11 23.12
N LEU A 41 14.18 -3.57 21.93
CA LEU A 41 15.10 -2.46 21.74
C LEU A 41 14.56 -1.17 22.37
N GLN A 42 13.29 -0.87 22.19
CA GLN A 42 12.63 0.28 22.80
C GLN A 42 12.68 0.22 24.34
N LYS A 43 12.42 -0.96 24.93
CA LYS A 43 12.51 -1.15 26.38
C LYS A 43 13.95 -1.05 26.90
N ALA A 44 14.93 -1.51 26.12
CA ALA A 44 16.34 -1.45 26.49
C ALA A 44 16.94 -0.04 26.34
N ALA A 45 16.28 0.86 25.63
CA ALA A 45 16.76 2.23 25.45
C ALA A 45 16.69 3.10 26.72
N GLY A 46 15.94 2.67 27.73
CA GLY A 46 15.93 3.29 29.06
C GLY A 46 15.02 4.52 29.18
N GLU A 47 15.21 5.27 30.27
CA GLU A 47 14.45 6.48 30.55
C GLU A 47 14.76 7.58 29.53
N GLY A 48 13.74 8.38 29.15
CA GLY A 48 13.87 9.43 28.13
C GLY A 48 13.67 8.98 26.69
N TYR A 49 13.50 7.67 26.43
CA TYR A 49 13.15 7.16 25.11
C TYR A 49 11.64 7.00 24.98
N ALA A 50 11.00 7.90 24.22
CA ALA A 50 9.58 7.81 23.89
C ALA A 50 9.38 6.83 22.72
N ALA A 51 8.80 5.67 23.00
CA ALA A 51 8.54 4.63 22.01
C ALA A 51 7.18 4.84 21.31
N GLU A 52 7.10 4.44 20.04
CA GLU A 52 5.84 4.40 19.27
C GLU A 52 5.10 5.75 19.24
N VAL A 53 5.83 6.85 18.98
CA VAL A 53 5.27 8.21 19.03
C VAL A 53 4.38 8.48 17.82
N PRO A 54 3.07 8.71 18.00
CA PRO A 54 2.17 9.02 16.90
C PRO A 54 2.44 10.42 16.38
N LEU A 55 2.59 10.54 15.06
CA LEU A 55 2.80 11.80 14.37
C LEU A 55 1.74 11.98 13.29
N CYS A 56 1.15 13.17 13.23
CA CYS A 56 0.16 13.54 12.23
C CYS A 56 0.30 15.02 11.89
N ALA A 57 0.32 15.36 10.60
CA ALA A 57 0.38 16.74 10.15
C ALA A 57 -0.33 16.90 8.80
N ASP A 58 -0.88 18.09 8.58
CA ASP A 58 -1.55 18.49 7.34
C ASP A 58 -0.65 19.36 6.48
N TYR A 59 -0.59 19.05 5.19
CA TYR A 59 0.12 19.83 4.18
C TYR A 59 -0.78 20.10 2.99
N THR A 60 -0.72 21.30 2.43
CA THR A 60 -1.49 21.64 1.23
C THR A 60 -0.55 21.87 0.05
N VAL A 61 -0.78 21.12 -1.03
CA VAL A 61 -0.05 21.25 -2.29
C VAL A 61 -1.07 21.31 -3.43
N ASP A 62 -1.02 22.35 -4.25
CA ASP A 62 -1.92 22.60 -5.39
C ASP A 62 -3.42 22.38 -5.06
N GLY A 63 -3.86 22.90 -3.90
CA GLY A 63 -5.26 22.81 -3.47
C GLY A 63 -5.72 21.44 -2.94
N ILE A 64 -4.82 20.45 -2.86
CA ILE A 64 -5.04 19.15 -2.23
C ILE A 64 -4.43 19.19 -0.82
N ARG A 65 -5.23 18.83 0.18
CA ARG A 65 -4.77 18.65 1.55
C ARG A 65 -4.34 17.20 1.76
N PHE A 66 -3.10 17.02 2.17
CA PHE A 66 -2.52 15.74 2.57
C PHE A 66 -2.44 15.67 4.08
N THR A 67 -3.17 14.76 4.69
CA THR A 67 -2.99 14.41 6.10
C THR A 67 -2.01 13.26 6.17
N LEU A 68 -0.76 13.54 6.54
CA LEU A 68 0.27 12.54 6.75
C LEU A 68 0.16 12.00 8.16
N GLU A 69 0.14 10.68 8.29
CA GLU A 69 0.03 10.02 9.59
C GLU A 69 1.01 8.84 9.69
N GLY A 70 1.59 8.67 10.86
CA GLY A 70 2.51 7.56 11.12
C GLY A 70 2.89 7.47 12.59
N ARG A 71 3.85 6.61 12.85
CA ARG A 71 4.35 6.38 14.20
C ARG A 71 5.85 6.18 14.12
N ALA A 72 6.61 7.09 14.75
CA ALA A 72 8.04 6.94 14.87
C ALA A 72 8.36 5.82 15.88
N ASP A 73 9.31 4.94 15.56
CA ASP A 73 9.68 3.83 16.45
C ASP A 73 10.22 4.35 17.78
N GLY A 74 10.96 5.46 17.77
CA GLY A 74 11.42 6.11 18.96
C GLY A 74 11.80 7.58 18.78
N ILE A 75 11.66 8.35 19.85
CA ILE A 75 12.16 9.75 19.93
C ILE A 75 12.81 9.94 21.29
N PHE A 76 14.00 10.50 21.31
CA PHE A 76 14.75 10.79 22.55
C PHE A 76 15.69 11.98 22.35
N THR A 77 16.17 12.54 23.44
CA THR A 77 17.24 13.54 23.40
C THR A 77 18.57 12.85 23.63
N ASN A 78 19.53 13.04 22.74
CA ASN A 78 20.85 12.44 22.85
C ASN A 78 21.73 13.17 23.90
N GLU A 79 22.93 12.68 24.15
CA GLU A 79 23.88 13.22 25.14
C GLU A 79 24.32 14.66 24.84
N THR A 80 24.22 15.09 23.58
CA THR A 80 24.54 16.45 23.17
C THR A 80 23.35 17.41 23.25
N GLY A 81 22.20 16.94 23.73
CA GLY A 81 20.98 17.73 23.86
C GLY A 81 20.16 17.84 22.55
N VAL A 82 20.52 17.12 21.50
CA VAL A 82 19.80 17.11 20.23
C VAL A 82 18.72 16.02 20.24
N VAL A 83 17.51 16.38 19.82
CA VAL A 83 16.42 15.43 19.65
C VAL A 83 16.73 14.48 18.49
N THR A 84 16.59 13.19 18.73
CA THR A 84 16.86 12.13 17.78
C THR A 84 15.61 11.33 17.48
N ILE A 85 15.28 11.19 16.20
CA ILE A 85 14.22 10.31 15.68
C ILE A 85 14.86 8.97 15.35
N ASP A 86 14.41 7.90 15.97
CA ASP A 86 14.94 6.54 15.77
C ASP A 86 14.00 5.71 14.90
N GLU A 87 14.51 5.18 13.83
CA GLU A 87 13.82 4.26 12.92
C GLU A 87 14.49 2.88 13.03
N ILE A 88 13.77 1.90 13.57
CA ILE A 88 14.28 0.56 13.84
C ILE A 88 13.91 -0.37 12.68
N LYS A 89 14.88 -1.15 12.22
CA LYS A 89 14.70 -2.16 11.17
C LYS A 89 15.34 -3.47 11.56
N THR A 90 14.61 -4.56 11.37
CA THR A 90 15.15 -5.92 11.47
C THR A 90 15.57 -6.40 10.08
N THR A 91 16.69 -7.07 9.98
CA THR A 91 17.21 -7.60 8.73
C THR A 91 17.91 -8.95 8.94
N ALA A 92 17.85 -9.80 7.89
CA ALA A 92 18.65 -11.02 7.81
C ALA A 92 19.81 -10.87 6.80
N VAL A 93 20.05 -9.66 6.33
CA VAL A 93 21.22 -9.35 5.48
C VAL A 93 22.47 -9.58 6.32
N PRO A 94 23.54 -10.21 5.78
CA PRO A 94 24.82 -10.37 6.47
C PRO A 94 25.34 -9.05 7.03
N GLU A 95 25.99 -9.10 8.20
CA GLU A 95 26.41 -7.89 8.92
C GLU A 95 27.31 -6.99 8.07
N GLU A 96 28.21 -7.57 7.30
CA GLU A 96 29.16 -6.91 6.42
C GLU A 96 28.51 -6.18 5.23
N GLU A 97 27.26 -6.53 4.89
CA GLU A 97 26.48 -5.89 3.85
C GLU A 97 25.54 -4.80 4.39
N ILE A 98 25.39 -4.69 5.71
CA ILE A 98 24.54 -3.67 6.33
C ILE A 98 25.27 -2.34 6.27
N CYS A 99 24.75 -1.43 5.46
CA CYS A 99 25.27 -0.07 5.35
C CYS A 99 24.15 0.97 5.47
N GLU A 100 24.55 2.22 5.66
CA GLU A 100 23.59 3.31 5.87
C GLU A 100 22.68 3.54 4.65
N ASP A 101 23.15 3.27 3.43
CA ASP A 101 22.40 3.50 2.19
C ASP A 101 21.72 2.23 1.63
N MET A 102 21.65 1.17 2.43
CA MET A 102 21.08 -0.12 2.05
C MET A 102 19.61 0.02 1.54
N ASN A 103 18.85 0.91 2.14
CA ASN A 103 17.46 1.15 1.73
C ASN A 103 17.07 2.63 1.90
N PRO A 104 16.88 3.38 0.80
CA PRO A 104 16.54 4.80 0.87
C PRO A 104 15.19 5.07 1.56
N CYS A 105 14.28 4.10 1.61
CA CYS A 105 13.02 4.27 2.31
C CYS A 105 13.20 4.42 3.82
N HIS A 106 14.23 3.84 4.41
CA HIS A 106 14.44 3.90 5.85
C HIS A 106 14.84 5.32 6.29
N TRP A 107 15.82 5.93 5.61
CA TRP A 107 16.15 7.34 5.84
C TRP A 107 14.96 8.25 5.58
N ALA A 108 14.29 8.06 4.45
CA ALA A 108 13.16 8.90 4.08
C ALA A 108 12.01 8.84 5.11
N GLN A 109 11.77 7.68 5.72
CA GLN A 109 10.76 7.53 6.76
C GLN A 109 11.14 8.32 8.01
N GLY A 110 12.37 8.19 8.50
CA GLY A 110 12.89 8.97 9.62
C GLY A 110 12.93 10.47 9.34
N MET A 111 13.33 10.87 8.13
CA MET A 111 13.33 12.28 7.72
C MET A 111 11.92 12.90 7.69
N VAL A 112 10.91 12.18 7.23
CA VAL A 112 9.51 12.67 7.27
C VAL A 112 9.01 12.78 8.70
N TYR A 113 9.32 11.83 9.57
CA TYR A 113 9.03 11.96 11.00
C TYR A 113 9.75 13.15 11.62
N GLY A 114 11.03 13.33 11.28
CA GLY A 114 11.81 14.48 11.72
C GLY A 114 11.23 15.83 11.26
N ALA A 115 10.75 15.92 10.01
CA ALA A 115 10.09 17.12 9.49
C ALA A 115 8.83 17.47 10.29
N ILE A 116 7.99 16.48 10.57
CA ILE A 116 6.75 16.69 11.32
C ILE A 116 7.07 17.07 12.77
N TYR A 117 7.94 16.32 13.44
CA TYR A 117 8.25 16.52 14.85
C TYR A 117 8.98 17.85 15.09
N SER A 118 9.99 18.17 14.28
CA SER A 118 10.71 19.47 14.41
C SER A 118 9.80 20.68 14.19
N ALA A 119 8.81 20.55 13.30
CA ALA A 119 7.81 21.59 13.10
C ALA A 119 6.86 21.74 14.29
N GLN A 120 6.40 20.63 14.88
CA GLN A 120 5.48 20.62 16.02
C GLN A 120 6.13 21.13 17.30
N GLU A 121 7.38 20.75 17.55
CA GLU A 121 8.15 21.13 18.75
C GLU A 121 8.99 22.41 18.54
N ASN A 122 8.87 23.05 17.36
CA ASN A 122 9.63 24.25 16.99
C ASN A 122 11.15 24.09 17.16
N LEU A 123 11.69 22.93 16.77
CA LEU A 123 13.12 22.63 16.84
C LEU A 123 13.85 23.15 15.59
N PRO A 124 15.07 23.68 15.69
CA PRO A 124 15.84 24.14 14.54
C PRO A 124 16.45 22.99 13.73
N ALA A 125 16.73 21.88 14.39
CA ALA A 125 17.33 20.69 13.80
C ALA A 125 17.01 19.44 14.64
N VAL A 126 17.14 18.27 14.05
CA VAL A 126 17.06 16.96 14.71
C VAL A 126 18.06 15.99 14.10
N ASP A 127 18.44 14.98 14.87
CA ASP A 127 19.14 13.82 14.34
C ASP A 127 18.12 12.79 13.89
N VAL A 128 18.41 12.08 12.80
CA VAL A 128 17.72 10.87 12.40
C VAL A 128 18.68 9.70 12.57
N ARG A 129 18.26 8.70 13.30
CA ARG A 129 19.02 7.47 13.54
C ARG A 129 18.34 6.29 12.89
N LEU A 130 19.09 5.52 12.10
CA LEU A 130 18.68 4.19 11.67
C LEU A 130 19.29 3.16 12.61
N THR A 131 18.45 2.32 13.20
CA THR A 131 18.88 1.22 14.06
C THR A 131 18.56 -0.09 13.35
N TYR A 132 19.57 -0.75 12.80
CA TYR A 132 19.44 -2.08 12.21
C TYR A 132 19.73 -3.14 13.25
N TYR A 133 18.83 -4.11 13.34
CA TYR A 133 19.00 -5.31 14.13
C TYR A 133 19.15 -6.50 13.19
N GLN A 134 20.33 -7.12 13.17
CA GLN A 134 20.59 -8.35 12.42
C GLN A 134 20.06 -9.55 13.21
N ILE A 135 19.14 -10.33 12.59
CA ILE A 135 18.34 -11.33 13.30
C ILE A 135 19.18 -12.55 13.72
N ASP A 136 20.14 -12.98 12.88
CA ASP A 136 20.88 -14.22 13.10
C ASP A 136 22.05 -14.05 14.10
N THR A 137 22.59 -12.82 14.23
CA THR A 137 23.75 -12.52 15.08
C THR A 137 23.43 -11.67 16.31
N ASP A 138 22.18 -11.21 16.44
CA ASP A 138 21.73 -10.28 17.48
C ASP A 138 22.49 -8.92 17.48
N ARG A 139 23.21 -8.61 16.40
CA ARG A 139 24.00 -7.38 16.29
C ARG A 139 23.12 -6.18 16.00
N ILE A 140 23.52 -5.05 16.58
CA ILE A 140 22.85 -3.75 16.40
C ILE A 140 23.83 -2.79 15.77
N LEU A 141 23.48 -2.28 14.57
CA LEU A 141 24.23 -1.25 13.89
C LEU A 141 23.40 0.03 13.87
N ARG A 142 24.04 1.17 14.14
CA ARG A 142 23.38 2.47 14.18
C ARG A 142 24.09 3.45 13.28
N PHE A 143 23.31 4.14 12.45
CA PHE A 143 23.77 5.23 11.60
C PHE A 143 22.99 6.48 11.98
N VAL A 144 23.66 7.61 12.12
CA VAL A 144 23.06 8.89 12.52
C VAL A 144 23.41 9.96 11.51
N ARG A 145 22.41 10.73 11.12
CA ARG A 145 22.58 11.94 10.28
C ARG A 145 21.88 13.13 10.94
N HIS A 146 22.53 14.26 10.93
CA HIS A 146 21.99 15.52 11.42
C HIS A 146 21.27 16.24 10.28
N PHE A 147 20.09 16.79 10.56
CA PHE A 147 19.31 17.57 9.61
C PHE A 147 18.77 18.84 10.25
N SER A 148 18.90 19.95 9.56
CA SER A 148 18.14 21.15 9.88
C SER A 148 16.65 20.94 9.56
N ARG A 149 15.79 21.66 10.27
CA ARG A 149 14.36 21.69 9.98
C ARG A 149 14.09 22.07 8.52
N GLN A 150 14.82 23.04 7.98
CA GLN A 150 14.64 23.49 6.60
C GLN A 150 14.93 22.38 5.58
N GLU A 151 15.98 21.59 5.77
CA GLU A 151 16.30 20.45 4.90
C GLU A 151 15.18 19.40 4.93
N LEU A 152 14.67 19.09 6.12
CA LEU A 152 13.59 18.12 6.28
C LEU A 152 12.27 18.59 5.66
N GLU A 153 11.92 19.87 5.85
CA GLU A 153 10.74 20.47 5.22
C GLU A 153 10.86 20.47 3.68
N GLN A 154 12.01 20.84 3.13
CA GLN A 154 12.27 20.78 1.69
C GLN A 154 12.18 19.36 1.15
N PHE A 155 12.73 18.39 1.87
CA PHE A 155 12.63 16.98 1.50
C PHE A 155 11.18 16.50 1.44
N LEU A 156 10.39 16.78 2.48
CA LEU A 156 8.98 16.43 2.54
C LEU A 156 8.18 17.09 1.42
N HIS A 157 8.39 18.38 1.17
CA HIS A 157 7.77 19.07 0.05
C HIS A 157 8.09 18.42 -1.30
N LYS A 158 9.35 18.05 -1.54
CA LYS A 158 9.74 17.32 -2.75
C LYS A 158 8.98 15.98 -2.89
N LEU A 159 8.81 15.24 -1.79
CA LEU A 159 8.04 13.98 -1.82
C LEU A 159 6.57 14.23 -2.17
N LEU A 160 5.93 15.23 -1.56
CA LEU A 160 4.53 15.55 -1.82
C LEU A 160 4.31 16.03 -3.27
N HIS A 161 5.19 16.87 -3.81
CA HIS A 161 5.13 17.27 -5.22
C HIS A 161 5.32 16.09 -6.18
N ARG A 162 6.20 15.14 -5.85
CA ARG A 162 6.35 13.90 -6.65
C ARG A 162 5.13 12.99 -6.58
N TYR A 163 4.40 13.00 -5.45
CA TYR A 163 3.18 12.21 -5.27
C TYR A 163 1.95 12.88 -5.89
N LEU A 164 1.96 14.19 -6.04
CA LEU A 164 0.84 15.02 -6.48
C LEU A 164 0.17 14.54 -7.79
N PRO A 165 0.88 14.20 -8.88
CA PRO A 165 0.23 13.71 -10.11
C PRO A 165 -0.55 12.42 -9.88
N TRP A 166 -0.09 11.57 -8.96
CA TRP A 166 -0.81 10.37 -8.56
C TRP A 166 -2.08 10.71 -7.76
N ALA A 167 -1.97 11.62 -6.80
CA ALA A 167 -3.08 12.10 -6.00
C ALA A 167 -4.20 12.69 -6.88
N GLN A 168 -3.85 13.54 -7.84
CA GLN A 168 -4.78 14.14 -8.79
C GLN A 168 -5.51 13.07 -9.62
N ARG A 169 -4.78 12.06 -10.13
CA ARG A 169 -5.38 10.93 -10.87
C ARG A 169 -6.32 10.10 -10.01
N GLN A 170 -5.97 9.88 -8.73
CA GLN A 170 -6.82 9.15 -7.78
C GLN A 170 -8.14 9.90 -7.54
N LEU A 171 -8.08 11.18 -7.30
CA LEU A 171 -9.27 12.02 -7.09
C LEU A 171 -10.15 12.07 -8.33
N ALA A 172 -9.56 12.26 -9.51
CA ALA A 172 -10.30 12.23 -10.78
C ALA A 172 -10.98 10.87 -11.00
N TRP A 173 -10.25 9.78 -10.75
CA TRP A 173 -10.80 8.43 -10.84
C TRP A 173 -11.95 8.21 -9.85
N GLN A 174 -11.80 8.61 -8.57
CA GLN A 174 -12.86 8.48 -7.57
C GLN A 174 -14.14 9.19 -8.01
N LYS A 175 -14.03 10.40 -8.56
CA LYS A 175 -15.17 11.16 -9.09
C LYS A 175 -15.85 10.40 -10.24
N THR A 176 -15.08 9.97 -11.26
CA THR A 176 -15.60 9.22 -12.41
C THR A 176 -16.25 7.91 -11.96
N ARG A 177 -15.57 7.13 -11.12
CA ARG A 177 -16.09 5.88 -10.56
C ARG A 177 -17.39 6.10 -9.82
N SER A 178 -17.44 7.07 -8.91
CA SER A 178 -18.63 7.31 -8.09
C SER A 178 -19.84 7.69 -8.96
N GLY A 179 -19.68 8.58 -9.92
CA GLY A 179 -20.75 8.93 -10.86
C GLY A 179 -21.22 7.71 -11.66
N SER A 180 -20.30 6.95 -12.22
CA SER A 180 -20.61 5.75 -13.02
C SER A 180 -21.31 4.66 -12.19
N LEU A 181 -20.83 4.35 -10.96
CA LEU A 181 -21.45 3.35 -10.10
C LEU A 181 -22.83 3.78 -9.57
N THR A 182 -23.02 5.07 -9.31
CA THR A 182 -24.35 5.61 -8.94
C THR A 182 -25.36 5.46 -10.08
N ALA A 183 -24.93 5.68 -11.33
CA ALA A 183 -25.77 5.52 -12.51
C ALA A 183 -25.94 4.05 -12.95
N MET A 184 -25.21 3.10 -12.36
CA MET A 184 -25.20 1.68 -12.75
C MET A 184 -26.60 1.07 -12.73
N ARG A 185 -26.96 0.31 -13.77
CA ARG A 185 -28.26 -0.36 -13.94
C ARG A 185 -28.16 -1.84 -13.57
N PHE A 186 -29.27 -2.38 -13.08
CA PHE A 186 -29.35 -3.83 -12.85
C PHE A 186 -29.27 -4.57 -14.21
N PRO A 187 -28.43 -5.62 -14.33
CA PRO A 187 -28.10 -6.20 -15.65
C PRO A 187 -29.12 -7.23 -16.17
N PHE A 188 -30.29 -7.31 -15.56
CA PHE A 188 -31.37 -8.19 -16.00
C PHE A 188 -32.69 -7.41 -16.08
N GLU A 189 -33.64 -7.89 -16.89
CA GLU A 189 -34.95 -7.27 -17.04
C GLU A 189 -35.76 -7.27 -15.74
N ALA A 190 -35.66 -8.35 -14.96
CA ALA A 190 -36.37 -8.51 -13.70
C ALA A 190 -35.52 -9.20 -12.63
N TYR A 191 -35.86 -8.93 -11.39
CA TYR A 191 -35.33 -9.68 -10.26
C TYR A 191 -36.01 -11.05 -10.14
N ARG A 192 -35.25 -12.07 -9.78
CA ARG A 192 -35.80 -13.37 -9.40
C ARG A 192 -36.56 -13.27 -8.05
N PRO A 193 -37.48 -14.17 -7.75
CA PRO A 193 -38.15 -14.21 -6.43
C PRO A 193 -37.11 -14.19 -5.29
N GLY A 194 -37.31 -13.29 -4.34
CA GLY A 194 -36.40 -13.08 -3.19
C GLY A 194 -35.10 -12.34 -3.49
N GLN A 195 -34.68 -12.22 -4.75
CA GLN A 195 -33.41 -11.57 -5.14
C GLN A 195 -33.36 -10.09 -4.77
N ARG A 196 -34.48 -9.36 -4.99
CA ARG A 196 -34.59 -7.93 -4.66
C ARG A 196 -34.52 -7.69 -3.15
N ALA A 197 -35.16 -8.56 -2.37
CA ALA A 197 -35.10 -8.48 -0.91
C ALA A 197 -33.67 -8.64 -0.40
N LEU A 198 -32.95 -9.67 -0.88
CA LEU A 198 -31.53 -9.90 -0.54
C LEU A 198 -30.65 -8.70 -0.92
N ALA A 199 -30.82 -8.15 -2.13
CA ALA A 199 -30.09 -6.97 -2.56
C ALA A 199 -30.36 -5.73 -1.69
N GLY A 200 -31.60 -5.58 -1.22
CA GLY A 200 -32.01 -4.53 -0.28
C GLY A 200 -31.33 -4.65 1.09
N GLU A 201 -31.20 -5.87 1.61
CA GLU A 201 -30.48 -6.08 2.88
C GLU A 201 -28.98 -5.78 2.73
N VAL A 202 -28.35 -6.20 1.62
CA VAL A 202 -26.95 -5.86 1.34
C VAL A 202 -26.77 -4.33 1.24
N TRP A 203 -27.68 -3.65 0.54
CA TRP A 203 -27.64 -2.20 0.44
C TRP A 203 -27.72 -1.54 1.83
N ARG A 204 -28.69 -1.93 2.66
CA ARG A 204 -28.84 -1.41 4.03
C ARG A 204 -27.58 -1.66 4.87
N ALA A 205 -27.00 -2.85 4.76
CA ALA A 205 -25.76 -3.17 5.48
C ALA A 205 -24.57 -2.30 5.03
N CYS A 206 -24.45 -2.05 3.72
CA CYS A 206 -23.38 -1.21 3.17
C CYS A 206 -23.54 0.28 3.47
N THR A 207 -24.79 0.75 3.61
CA THR A 207 -25.11 2.17 3.85
C THR A 207 -25.40 2.49 5.32
N ALA A 208 -25.33 1.50 6.21
CA ALA A 208 -25.48 1.71 7.65
C ALA A 208 -24.43 2.68 8.17
N ALA A 209 -24.79 3.45 9.19
CA ALA A 209 -23.87 4.39 9.83
C ALA A 209 -22.60 3.69 10.30
N PRO A 210 -21.42 4.31 10.12
CA PRO A 210 -20.15 3.73 10.54
C PRO A 210 -20.15 3.40 12.04
N SER A 211 -19.76 2.18 12.39
CA SER A 211 -19.57 1.76 13.77
C SER A 211 -18.14 1.19 13.94
N LYS A 212 -17.59 1.29 15.17
CA LYS A 212 -16.27 0.72 15.48
C LYS A 212 -16.17 -0.79 15.21
N LYS A 213 -17.31 -1.50 15.29
CA LYS A 213 -17.40 -2.96 15.07
C LYS A 213 -17.72 -3.34 13.62
N GLY A 214 -18.03 -2.36 12.77
CA GLY A 214 -18.55 -2.59 11.43
C GLY A 214 -19.97 -3.18 11.44
N THR A 215 -20.57 -3.32 10.25
CA THR A 215 -21.86 -3.97 10.05
C THR A 215 -21.64 -5.39 9.55
N ARG A 216 -22.37 -6.37 10.11
CA ARG A 216 -22.31 -7.78 9.68
C ARG A 216 -23.69 -8.20 9.22
N LEU A 217 -23.77 -8.81 8.05
CA LEU A 217 -24.99 -9.35 7.47
C LEU A 217 -24.79 -10.84 7.18
N PHE A 218 -25.60 -11.69 7.75
CA PHE A 218 -25.65 -13.12 7.45
C PHE A 218 -26.88 -13.41 6.59
N CYS A 219 -26.66 -13.95 5.40
CA CYS A 219 -27.71 -14.24 4.44
C CYS A 219 -27.78 -15.73 4.15
N GLN A 220 -28.91 -16.35 4.45
CA GLN A 220 -29.23 -17.69 3.99
C GLN A 220 -30.22 -17.59 2.82
N ALA A 221 -29.84 -18.12 1.67
CA ALA A 221 -30.68 -18.04 0.48
C ALA A 221 -30.51 -19.32 -0.38
N PRO A 222 -31.58 -19.81 -1.02
CA PRO A 222 -31.53 -21.01 -1.84
C PRO A 222 -30.58 -20.84 -3.04
N THR A 223 -30.19 -21.98 -3.62
CA THR A 223 -29.44 -21.98 -4.90
C THR A 223 -30.31 -21.41 -6.01
N GLY A 224 -29.65 -20.77 -7.00
CA GLY A 224 -30.38 -20.23 -8.16
C GLY A 224 -30.99 -18.82 -7.99
N ILE A 225 -31.10 -18.29 -6.77
CA ILE A 225 -31.65 -16.94 -6.52
C ILE A 225 -30.79 -15.78 -7.10
N GLY A 226 -29.54 -16.05 -7.46
CA GLY A 226 -28.61 -15.02 -7.95
C GLY A 226 -27.86 -14.27 -6.84
N LYS A 227 -27.43 -14.99 -5.79
CA LYS A 227 -26.70 -14.43 -4.62
C LYS A 227 -25.56 -13.51 -4.98
N THR A 228 -24.73 -13.89 -5.98
CA THR A 228 -23.55 -13.11 -6.39
C THR A 228 -23.93 -11.72 -6.87
N MET A 229 -24.91 -11.62 -7.77
CA MET A 229 -25.40 -10.32 -8.25
C MET A 229 -26.12 -9.53 -7.14
N SER A 230 -26.87 -10.21 -6.27
CA SER A 230 -27.55 -9.59 -5.12
C SER A 230 -26.59 -9.02 -4.09
N ALA A 231 -25.34 -9.51 -4.05
CA ALA A 231 -24.29 -8.97 -3.21
C ALA A 231 -23.50 -7.86 -3.93
N LEU A 232 -23.02 -8.11 -5.14
CA LEU A 232 -22.13 -7.20 -5.87
C LEU A 232 -22.82 -5.92 -6.33
N PHE A 233 -24.00 -6.02 -6.94
CA PHE A 233 -24.70 -4.87 -7.49
C PHE A 233 -25.02 -3.79 -6.43
N PRO A 234 -25.68 -4.09 -5.30
CA PRO A 234 -25.97 -3.08 -4.28
C PRO A 234 -24.72 -2.58 -3.58
N ALA A 235 -23.70 -3.43 -3.35
CA ALA A 235 -22.45 -3.01 -2.73
C ALA A 235 -21.67 -2.03 -3.63
N LEU A 236 -21.61 -2.28 -4.95
CA LEU A 236 -21.01 -1.35 -5.91
C LEU A 236 -21.78 -0.03 -6.00
N LYS A 237 -23.11 -0.07 -5.96
CA LYS A 237 -23.92 1.16 -5.88
C LYS A 237 -23.68 1.94 -4.59
N ALA A 238 -23.54 1.26 -3.46
CA ALA A 238 -23.20 1.88 -2.19
C ALA A 238 -21.82 2.54 -2.24
N MET A 239 -20.85 1.89 -2.88
CA MET A 239 -19.54 2.49 -3.17
C MET A 239 -19.67 3.75 -4.03
N GLY A 240 -20.56 3.78 -5.03
CA GLY A 240 -20.87 4.97 -5.83
C GLY A 240 -21.36 6.14 -4.97
N ASN A 241 -22.10 5.86 -3.93
CA ASN A 241 -22.62 6.84 -2.97
C ASN A 241 -21.62 7.16 -1.83
N GLY A 242 -20.37 6.76 -1.94
CA GLY A 242 -19.34 7.07 -0.96
C GLY A 242 -19.27 6.12 0.25
N CYS A 243 -20.04 5.02 0.24
CA CYS A 243 -20.05 4.05 1.33
C CYS A 243 -18.91 3.01 1.21
N GLY A 244 -17.68 3.47 0.95
CA GLY A 244 -16.51 2.64 0.84
C GLY A 244 -15.73 2.86 -0.46
N GLU A 245 -14.46 2.48 -0.45
CA GLU A 245 -13.56 2.68 -1.59
C GLU A 245 -13.15 1.38 -2.28
N LYS A 246 -13.22 0.28 -1.56
CA LYS A 246 -12.81 -1.05 -2.02
C LYS A 246 -13.85 -2.10 -1.63
N LEU A 247 -14.03 -3.08 -2.50
CA LEU A 247 -14.86 -4.24 -2.25
C LEU A 247 -14.00 -5.50 -2.42
N PHE A 248 -13.98 -6.34 -1.39
CA PHE A 248 -13.33 -7.65 -1.43
C PHE A 248 -14.41 -8.73 -1.52
N TYR A 249 -14.41 -9.48 -2.61
CA TYR A 249 -15.28 -10.64 -2.79
C TYR A 249 -14.45 -11.91 -2.53
N LEU A 250 -14.58 -12.47 -1.33
CA LEU A 250 -13.80 -13.60 -0.89
C LEU A 250 -14.55 -14.91 -1.19
N THR A 251 -13.88 -15.88 -1.78
CA THR A 251 -14.45 -17.18 -2.14
C THR A 251 -13.50 -18.31 -1.76
N ALA A 252 -14.06 -19.43 -1.30
CA ALA A 252 -13.29 -20.62 -0.97
C ALA A 252 -13.06 -21.56 -2.20
N ARG A 253 -13.76 -21.32 -3.32
CA ARG A 253 -13.75 -22.20 -4.51
C ARG A 253 -13.59 -21.38 -5.80
N ASN A 254 -12.86 -21.95 -6.77
CA ASN A 254 -12.67 -21.32 -8.08
C ASN A 254 -14.00 -21.11 -8.85
N THR A 255 -14.96 -22.02 -8.71
CA THR A 255 -16.29 -21.90 -9.34
C THR A 255 -17.08 -20.70 -8.83
N THR A 256 -16.96 -20.34 -7.57
CA THR A 256 -17.60 -19.15 -6.99
C THR A 256 -16.84 -17.87 -7.34
N GLN A 257 -15.54 -17.96 -7.58
CA GLN A 257 -14.73 -16.87 -8.14
C GLN A 257 -15.20 -16.54 -9.56
N ALA A 258 -15.30 -17.52 -10.46
CA ALA A 258 -15.80 -17.36 -11.82
C ALA A 258 -17.20 -16.72 -11.85
N ALA A 259 -18.09 -17.09 -10.93
CA ALA A 259 -19.41 -16.49 -10.82
C ALA A 259 -19.37 -14.97 -10.49
N ALA A 260 -18.36 -14.52 -9.72
CA ALA A 260 -18.17 -13.09 -9.45
C ALA A 260 -17.62 -12.37 -10.68
N GLU A 261 -16.68 -12.98 -11.40
CA GLU A 261 -16.14 -12.45 -12.66
C GLU A 261 -17.23 -12.33 -13.72
N ASP A 262 -18.06 -13.34 -13.91
CA ASP A 262 -19.23 -13.33 -14.80
C ASP A 262 -20.22 -12.21 -14.42
N ALA A 263 -20.46 -11.99 -13.11
CA ALA A 263 -21.34 -10.93 -12.67
C ALA A 263 -20.78 -9.55 -13.05
N ILE A 264 -19.49 -9.32 -12.88
CA ILE A 264 -18.80 -8.08 -13.29
C ILE A 264 -18.85 -7.92 -14.82
N ALA A 265 -18.59 -8.99 -15.57
CA ALA A 265 -18.66 -8.98 -17.04
C ALA A 265 -20.08 -8.60 -17.54
N ARG A 266 -21.14 -9.14 -16.91
CA ARG A 266 -22.53 -8.77 -17.23
C ARG A 266 -22.83 -7.31 -16.94
N LEU A 267 -22.36 -6.75 -15.83
CA LEU A 267 -22.51 -5.33 -15.51
C LEU A 267 -21.85 -4.45 -16.59
N ARG A 268 -20.66 -4.82 -17.04
CA ARG A 268 -19.94 -4.12 -18.13
C ARG A 268 -20.63 -4.28 -19.49
N ALA A 269 -21.22 -5.43 -19.77
CA ALA A 269 -21.94 -5.67 -21.03
C ALA A 269 -23.19 -4.77 -21.16
N VAL A 270 -23.90 -4.52 -20.05
CA VAL A 270 -25.07 -3.62 -20.03
C VAL A 270 -24.66 -2.16 -20.01
N GLN A 271 -23.49 -1.85 -19.47
CA GLN A 271 -22.96 -0.50 -19.37
C GLN A 271 -21.46 -0.51 -19.73
N PRO A 272 -21.12 -0.40 -21.05
CA PRO A 272 -19.74 -0.47 -21.53
C PRO A 272 -18.81 0.61 -20.98
N ASP A 273 -19.34 1.76 -20.61
CA ASP A 273 -18.65 2.91 -20.00
C ASP A 273 -18.55 2.81 -18.48
N LEU A 274 -18.91 1.67 -17.88
CA LEU A 274 -18.87 1.45 -16.43
C LEU A 274 -17.44 1.60 -15.90
N ALA A 275 -17.20 2.67 -15.14
CA ALA A 275 -15.92 2.96 -14.52
C ALA A 275 -15.70 2.07 -13.26
N LEU A 276 -15.51 0.80 -13.49
CA LEU A 276 -15.25 -0.22 -12.47
C LEU A 276 -13.93 -0.93 -12.76
N ARG A 277 -13.03 -0.95 -11.82
CA ARG A 277 -11.80 -1.75 -11.86
C ARG A 277 -11.98 -2.98 -10.99
N SER A 278 -11.62 -4.13 -11.52
CA SER A 278 -11.62 -5.39 -10.79
C SER A 278 -10.33 -6.13 -11.05
N VAL A 279 -9.83 -6.85 -10.05
CA VAL A 279 -8.68 -7.72 -10.16
C VAL A 279 -8.98 -9.02 -9.41
N THR A 280 -8.62 -10.12 -10.01
CA THR A 280 -8.68 -11.44 -9.37
C THR A 280 -7.32 -11.75 -8.79
N LEU A 281 -7.26 -11.93 -7.46
CA LEU A 281 -6.05 -12.34 -6.78
C LEU A 281 -5.97 -13.86 -6.77
N THR A 282 -4.90 -14.37 -7.36
CA THR A 282 -4.63 -15.81 -7.45
C THR A 282 -3.43 -16.13 -6.56
N ALA A 283 -3.40 -17.34 -5.99
CA ALA A 283 -2.26 -17.81 -5.21
C ALA A 283 -0.97 -17.74 -6.04
N LYS A 284 0.13 -17.41 -5.38
CA LYS A 284 1.45 -17.20 -6.01
C LYS A 284 1.86 -18.41 -6.86
N GLU A 285 1.60 -19.62 -6.39
CA GLU A 285 1.90 -20.88 -7.04
C GLU A 285 1.18 -21.03 -8.40
N LYS A 286 -0.02 -20.46 -8.52
CA LYS A 286 -0.81 -20.50 -9.77
C LYS A 286 -0.50 -19.34 -10.71
N ALA A 287 0.03 -18.25 -10.17
CA ALA A 287 0.31 -17.01 -10.92
C ALA A 287 1.76 -16.90 -11.37
N CYS A 288 2.66 -17.77 -10.88
CA CYS A 288 4.07 -17.73 -11.20
C CYS A 288 4.31 -18.05 -12.67
N LEU A 289 5.00 -17.14 -13.36
CA LEU A 289 5.40 -17.32 -14.76
C LEU A 289 6.80 -17.94 -14.93
N HIS A 290 7.52 -18.08 -13.83
CA HIS A 290 8.90 -18.61 -13.80
C HIS A 290 9.08 -19.51 -12.56
N PRO A 291 8.41 -20.68 -12.51
CA PRO A 291 8.60 -21.61 -11.40
C PRO A 291 9.97 -22.28 -11.49
N ASP A 292 10.43 -22.81 -10.35
CA ASP A 292 11.60 -23.68 -10.30
C ASP A 292 11.34 -25.08 -10.95
N ALA A 293 12.34 -25.96 -10.90
CA ALA A 293 12.24 -27.30 -11.48
C ALA A 293 11.14 -28.16 -10.83
N GLU A 294 10.78 -27.87 -9.59
CA GLU A 294 9.73 -28.55 -8.81
C GLU A 294 8.34 -27.89 -9.00
N GLY A 295 8.26 -26.82 -9.79
CA GLY A 295 7.03 -26.09 -10.05
C GLY A 295 6.64 -25.07 -8.98
N HIS A 296 7.53 -24.72 -8.06
CA HIS A 296 7.31 -23.75 -7.01
C HIS A 296 7.80 -22.34 -7.38
N PRO A 297 7.16 -21.27 -6.89
CA PRO A 297 7.61 -19.90 -7.13
C PRO A 297 8.86 -19.57 -6.31
N ALA A 298 10.02 -19.63 -6.92
CA ALA A 298 11.29 -19.17 -6.36
C ALA A 298 11.57 -17.73 -6.85
N CYS A 299 11.14 -16.73 -6.09
CA CYS A 299 11.44 -15.33 -6.42
C CYS A 299 12.83 -14.96 -5.91
N LEU A 300 13.85 -15.42 -6.62
CA LEU A 300 15.26 -15.08 -6.39
C LEU A 300 15.71 -14.09 -7.48
N PRO A 301 16.25 -12.92 -7.12
CA PRO A 301 16.64 -11.89 -8.10
C PRO A 301 17.64 -12.37 -9.14
N GLU A 302 18.48 -13.31 -8.74
CA GLU A 302 19.54 -13.88 -9.59
C GLU A 302 19.00 -14.81 -10.68
N VAL A 303 17.82 -15.40 -10.44
CA VAL A 303 17.24 -16.44 -11.31
C VAL A 303 15.95 -15.98 -11.98
N CYS A 304 15.10 -15.28 -11.24
CA CYS A 304 13.78 -14.91 -11.71
C CYS A 304 13.77 -13.49 -12.32
N PRO A 305 13.58 -13.35 -13.65
CA PRO A 305 13.59 -12.05 -14.31
C PRO A 305 12.45 -11.13 -13.87
N TYR A 306 11.35 -11.70 -13.34
CA TYR A 306 10.21 -10.95 -12.80
C TYR A 306 10.46 -10.45 -11.37
N ALA A 307 11.36 -11.09 -10.63
CA ALA A 307 11.75 -10.67 -9.29
C ALA A 307 12.81 -9.57 -9.33
N ASN A 308 13.72 -9.64 -10.30
CA ASN A 308 14.81 -8.68 -10.46
C ASN A 308 14.28 -7.29 -10.83
N GLY A 309 14.68 -6.27 -10.06
CA GLY A 309 14.28 -4.88 -10.29
C GLY A 309 12.77 -4.61 -10.20
N TYR A 310 11.99 -5.50 -9.58
CA TYR A 310 10.54 -5.48 -9.57
C TYR A 310 9.95 -4.13 -9.16
N TYR A 311 10.45 -3.51 -8.09
CA TYR A 311 9.86 -2.28 -7.57
C TYR A 311 10.14 -1.06 -8.46
N ALA A 312 11.28 -1.01 -9.12
CA ALA A 312 11.60 0.02 -10.10
C ALA A 312 10.74 -0.16 -11.37
N ALA A 313 10.68 -1.38 -11.90
CA ALA A 313 9.89 -1.71 -13.08
C ALA A 313 8.39 -1.47 -12.88
N SER A 314 7.85 -1.83 -11.71
CA SER A 314 6.43 -1.60 -11.40
C SER A 314 6.08 -0.12 -11.37
N ARG A 315 6.95 0.77 -10.87
CA ARG A 315 6.72 2.23 -10.90
C ARG A 315 6.68 2.81 -12.29
N MET A 316 7.56 2.38 -13.19
CA MET A 316 7.58 2.85 -14.59
C MET A 316 6.32 2.45 -15.35
N ARG A 317 5.72 1.31 -15.00
CA ARG A 317 4.52 0.77 -15.67
C ARG A 317 3.20 1.32 -15.15
N TRP A 318 3.18 1.93 -13.98
CA TRP A 318 1.95 2.42 -13.36
C TRP A 318 1.15 3.42 -14.19
N PRO A 319 1.75 4.38 -14.93
CA PRO A 319 0.98 5.22 -15.85
C PRO A 319 0.30 4.44 -16.98
N HIS A 320 0.90 3.34 -17.44
CA HIS A 320 0.44 2.54 -18.58
C HIS A 320 -0.49 1.38 -18.18
N CYS A 321 -0.26 0.74 -17.04
CA CYS A 321 -1.15 -0.32 -16.54
C CYS A 321 -2.57 0.19 -16.23
N TRP A 322 -2.72 1.47 -15.95
CA TRP A 322 -4.03 2.06 -15.66
C TRP A 322 -4.92 2.22 -16.91
N THR A 323 -4.34 2.39 -18.09
CA THR A 323 -5.06 2.44 -19.36
C THR A 323 -5.37 1.05 -19.92
N ALA A 324 -4.50 0.08 -19.71
CA ALA A 324 -4.67 -1.30 -20.20
C ALA A 324 -5.65 -2.13 -19.37
N ALA A 325 -5.73 -1.92 -18.05
CA ALA A 325 -6.63 -2.66 -17.15
C ALA A 325 -8.13 -2.33 -17.36
N VAL A 326 -8.46 -1.32 -18.13
CA VAL A 326 -9.86 -0.99 -18.48
C VAL A 326 -10.41 -1.92 -19.55
N ASN A 327 -9.55 -2.51 -20.40
CA ASN A 327 -9.97 -3.24 -21.61
C ASN A 327 -9.56 -4.73 -21.68
N SER A 328 -8.84 -5.28 -20.69
CA SER A 328 -8.46 -6.70 -20.73
C SER A 328 -8.67 -7.41 -19.40
N ALA A 329 -9.35 -8.53 -19.46
CA ALA A 329 -9.65 -9.41 -18.32
C ALA A 329 -8.42 -10.18 -17.79
N VAL A 330 -7.24 -9.98 -18.37
CA VAL A 330 -5.98 -10.61 -17.93
C VAL A 330 -4.88 -9.56 -18.05
N PRO A 331 -4.12 -9.24 -16.99
CA PRO A 331 -2.92 -8.47 -17.17
C PRO A 331 -1.90 -9.35 -17.91
N HIS A 332 -1.76 -9.16 -19.22
CA HIS A 332 -0.57 -9.62 -19.93
C HIS A 332 0.63 -8.87 -19.35
N TRP A 333 1.44 -9.59 -18.60
CA TRP A 333 2.78 -9.13 -18.25
C TRP A 333 3.57 -9.05 -19.57
N PRO A 334 3.96 -7.85 -20.03
CA PRO A 334 4.83 -7.78 -21.20
C PRO A 334 6.16 -8.46 -20.86
N THR A 335 6.68 -9.20 -21.83
CA THR A 335 8.04 -9.74 -21.78
C THR A 335 9.03 -8.66 -21.36
N PRO A 336 10.01 -8.97 -20.51
CA PRO A 336 11.05 -8.02 -20.16
C PRO A 336 11.71 -7.50 -21.45
N PRO A 337 12.02 -6.18 -21.54
CA PRO A 337 12.81 -5.69 -22.65
C PRO A 337 14.18 -6.37 -22.59
N ASP A 338 14.74 -6.66 -23.78
CA ASP A 338 16.08 -7.21 -23.93
C ASP A 338 17.04 -6.52 -22.99
N SER A 339 17.87 -7.33 -22.32
CA SER A 339 18.85 -6.93 -21.32
C SER A 339 19.90 -5.98 -21.90
N SER A 340 19.58 -4.69 -21.85
CA SER A 340 20.61 -3.66 -21.88
C SER A 340 20.79 -3.14 -20.44
N PRO A 341 22.03 -3.14 -19.91
CA PRO A 341 22.27 -2.66 -18.56
C PRO A 341 22.00 -1.16 -18.52
N CYS A 342 20.93 -0.75 -17.85
CA CYS A 342 20.75 0.65 -17.47
C CYS A 342 21.89 1.01 -16.52
N ALA A 343 22.74 1.93 -16.95
CA ALA A 343 23.78 2.53 -16.13
C ALA A 343 23.18 3.05 -14.82
N PRO A 344 23.90 2.92 -13.70
CA PRO A 344 23.44 3.46 -12.42
C PRO A 344 23.32 4.98 -12.55
N LEU A 345 22.13 5.50 -12.33
CA LEU A 345 21.90 6.94 -12.15
C LEU A 345 22.64 7.35 -10.87
N SER A 346 23.83 7.90 -11.02
CA SER A 346 24.55 8.58 -9.97
C SER A 346 23.72 9.79 -9.52
N TRP A 347 23.22 9.74 -8.33
CA TRP A 347 22.59 10.86 -7.67
C TRP A 347 23.67 11.76 -7.11
N GLY A 348 24.07 12.77 -7.88
CA GLY A 348 24.86 13.88 -7.37
C GLY A 348 24.03 14.72 -6.41
N TRP A 349 24.43 14.77 -5.17
CA TRP A 349 24.02 15.77 -4.21
C TRP A 349 24.82 17.05 -4.48
N THR A 350 24.19 18.07 -5.00
CA THR A 350 24.62 19.47 -4.89
C THR A 350 23.43 20.26 -4.40
#